data_fe24ddd387edc5cc8aff8fbf2ab28999
#
_entry.id   fe24ddd387edc5cc8aff8fbf2ab28999
#
_cell.length_a   1.000
_cell.length_b   1.000
_cell.length_c   1.000
_cell.angle_alpha   90.00
_cell.angle_beta   90.00
_cell.angle_gamma   90.00
#
_symmetry.space_group_name_H-M   'P 1'
#
loop_
_entity.id
_entity.type
_entity.pdbx_description
1 polymer ?
#
loop_
_entity_poly.entity_id
_entity_poly.type
_entity_poly.pdbx_seq_one_letter_code
_entity_poly.pdbx_strand_id
1 'polypeptide(L)'
;MSKVEHQDATVLSDDELRTLDAHWRAANYLTAGQIYLMSNPLLTEPLRPEHIKPRLLGHWGTSPGLNLVYTHLNRVIKARGLDALCVWGPGHGGPAVLANSWLEGSYSEIYPNVPRDAQGMERLFRQFSFPGGVPSHVAPQTPGSIHEGGELGYSLSHAYGAAFDNPDLVVACVIGDGEAETGPLAASWHANKFLDPVHDGAVLPILHLSLIHI
;
A
#
# COMPACT_ATOMS: atom_id res chain seq x y z
N MET A 1 -13.76 2.51 43.88
CA MET A 1 -14.09 2.67 42.44
C MET A 1 -13.50 3.99 41.97
N SER A 2 -12.30 3.97 41.41
CA SER A 2 -11.67 5.18 40.85
C SER A 2 -12.33 5.47 39.49
N LYS A 3 -12.83 6.69 39.33
CA LYS A 3 -13.26 7.20 38.03
C LYS A 3 -12.04 7.20 37.12
N VAL A 4 -12.07 6.42 36.06
CA VAL A 4 -11.18 6.58 34.94
C VAL A 4 -11.60 7.88 34.25
N GLU A 5 -10.84 8.94 34.45
CA GLU A 5 -10.97 10.15 33.64
C GLU A 5 -10.59 9.78 32.21
N HIS A 6 -11.60 9.69 31.34
CA HIS A 6 -11.35 9.77 29.90
C HIS A 6 -10.80 11.15 29.60
N GLN A 7 -9.48 11.27 29.53
CA GLN A 7 -8.87 12.40 28.84
C GLN A 7 -9.37 12.35 27.40
N ASP A 8 -10.08 13.39 26.98
CA ASP A 8 -10.33 13.73 25.56
C ASP A 8 -8.98 14.05 24.90
N ALA A 9 -8.14 13.06 24.76
CA ALA A 9 -6.94 13.18 23.95
C ALA A 9 -7.41 13.13 22.49
N THR A 10 -7.39 14.27 21.83
CA THR A 10 -7.43 14.30 20.36
C THR A 10 -6.39 13.31 19.86
N VAL A 11 -6.83 12.27 19.18
CA VAL A 11 -5.99 11.15 18.75
C VAL A 11 -4.83 11.63 17.86
N LEU A 12 -5.01 12.76 17.18
CA LEU A 12 -4.04 13.44 16.32
C LEU A 12 -4.02 14.94 16.60
N SER A 13 -2.83 15.52 16.60
CA SER A 13 -2.68 16.97 16.55
C SER A 13 -2.99 17.50 15.15
N ASP A 14 -3.30 18.79 15.03
CA ASP A 14 -3.53 19.45 13.74
C ASP A 14 -2.30 19.36 12.81
N ASP A 15 -1.09 19.36 13.35
CA ASP A 15 0.15 19.23 12.59
C ASP A 15 0.33 17.82 12.04
N GLU A 16 0.06 16.80 12.84
CA GLU A 16 0.05 15.41 12.38
C GLU A 16 -1.00 15.21 11.30
N LEU A 17 -2.20 15.74 11.49
CA LEU A 17 -3.28 15.62 10.53
C LEU A 17 -2.91 16.26 9.18
N ARG A 18 -2.30 17.47 9.21
CA ARG A 18 -1.78 18.13 8.00
C ARG A 18 -0.68 17.31 7.31
N THR A 19 0.20 16.70 8.08
CA THR A 19 1.29 15.86 7.54
C THR A 19 0.74 14.59 6.88
N LEU A 20 -0.21 13.94 7.51
CA LEU A 20 -0.87 12.75 6.96
C LEU A 20 -1.66 13.09 5.68
N ASP A 21 -2.40 14.20 5.66
CA ASP A 21 -3.12 14.67 4.46
C ASP A 21 -2.16 14.98 3.32
N ALA A 22 -1.04 15.64 3.60
CA ALA A 22 -0.03 15.94 2.58
C ALA A 22 0.59 14.66 1.99
N HIS A 23 0.93 13.68 2.82
CA HIS A 23 1.43 12.39 2.35
C HIS A 23 0.39 11.66 1.50
N TRP A 24 -0.83 11.55 1.99
CA TRP A 24 -1.94 10.90 1.27
C TRP A 24 -2.19 11.54 -0.09
N ARG A 25 -2.21 12.87 -0.18
CA ARG A 25 -2.36 13.61 -1.44
C ARG A 25 -1.20 13.35 -2.39
N ALA A 26 0.05 13.34 -1.90
CA ALA A 26 1.22 13.05 -2.71
C ALA A 26 1.16 11.62 -3.27
N ALA A 27 0.82 10.63 -2.44
CA ALA A 27 0.65 9.25 -2.86
C ALA A 27 -0.46 9.10 -3.92
N ASN A 28 -1.58 9.80 -3.75
CA ASN A 28 -2.67 9.82 -4.73
C ASN A 28 -2.23 10.46 -6.05
N TYR A 29 -1.48 11.56 -6.01
CA TYR A 29 -0.94 12.19 -7.20
C TYR A 29 0.00 11.25 -7.97
N LEU A 30 0.94 10.63 -7.26
CA LEU A 30 1.86 9.66 -7.85
C LEU A 30 1.13 8.45 -8.44
N THR A 31 0.08 7.99 -7.77
CA THR A 31 -0.76 6.91 -8.27
C THR A 31 -1.44 7.29 -9.59
N ALA A 32 -2.05 8.47 -9.65
CA ALA A 32 -2.68 8.98 -10.87
C ALA A 32 -1.63 9.18 -11.98
N GLY A 33 -0.48 9.75 -11.65
CA GLY A 33 0.62 9.95 -12.61
C GLY A 33 1.10 8.63 -13.23
N GLN A 34 1.24 7.58 -12.43
CA GLN A 34 1.62 6.25 -12.93
C GLN A 34 0.61 5.69 -13.94
N ILE A 35 -0.68 5.92 -13.71
CA ILE A 35 -1.73 5.41 -14.59
C ILE A 35 -1.81 6.21 -15.90
N TYR A 36 -1.69 7.53 -15.82
CA TYR A 36 -2.07 8.41 -16.92
C TYR A 36 -0.90 9.11 -17.65
N LEU A 37 0.23 9.39 -16.96
CA LEU A 37 1.27 10.27 -17.51
C LEU A 37 2.48 9.52 -18.08
N MET A 38 2.96 9.99 -19.23
CA MET A 38 4.23 9.60 -19.85
C MET A 38 5.35 10.61 -19.55
N SER A 39 5.01 11.89 -19.40
CA SER A 39 5.94 12.98 -19.17
C SER A 39 5.26 14.13 -18.44
N ASN A 40 6.00 15.23 -18.19
CA ASN A 40 5.52 16.41 -17.47
C ASN A 40 4.99 16.06 -16.06
N PRO A 41 5.76 15.31 -15.25
CA PRO A 41 5.28 14.75 -13.98
C PRO A 41 4.92 15.80 -12.93
N LEU A 42 5.43 17.02 -13.04
CA LEU A 42 5.15 18.14 -12.12
C LEU A 42 4.17 19.16 -12.70
N LEU A 43 3.58 18.88 -13.88
CA LEU A 43 2.66 19.77 -14.59
C LEU A 43 3.20 21.20 -14.75
N THR A 44 4.50 21.31 -15.09
CA THR A 44 5.18 22.59 -15.25
C THR A 44 4.77 23.34 -16.51
N GLU A 45 4.11 22.65 -17.43
CA GLU A 45 3.45 23.21 -18.61
C GLU A 45 2.03 22.63 -18.76
N PRO A 46 1.12 23.24 -19.52
CA PRO A 46 -0.20 22.70 -19.77
C PRO A 46 -0.14 21.29 -20.35
N LEU A 47 -1.06 20.43 -19.92
CA LEU A 47 -1.17 19.07 -20.43
C LEU A 47 -1.46 19.08 -21.94
N ARG A 48 -0.76 18.18 -22.64
CA ARG A 48 -0.94 17.93 -24.06
C ARG A 48 -1.11 16.42 -24.29
N PRO A 49 -1.65 15.99 -25.45
CA PRO A 49 -1.87 14.55 -25.72
C PRO A 49 -0.60 13.70 -25.60
N GLU A 50 0.56 14.22 -25.97
CA GLU A 50 1.85 13.52 -25.89
C GLU A 50 2.34 13.27 -24.45
N HIS A 51 1.79 14.00 -23.45
CA HIS A 51 2.07 13.74 -22.05
C HIS A 51 1.28 12.56 -21.50
N ILE A 52 0.26 12.09 -22.20
CA ILE A 52 -0.63 11.03 -21.76
C ILE A 52 -0.15 9.69 -22.32
N LYS A 53 -0.24 8.64 -21.53
CA LYS A 53 0.08 7.28 -21.99
C LYS A 53 -0.82 6.85 -23.15
N PRO A 54 -0.27 6.20 -24.19
CA PRO A 54 -1.07 5.70 -25.30
C PRO A 54 -2.00 4.55 -24.91
N ARG A 55 -1.71 3.88 -23.79
CA ARG A 55 -2.52 2.83 -23.19
C ARG A 55 -2.63 3.09 -21.70
N LEU A 56 -3.85 3.33 -21.22
CA LEU A 56 -4.14 3.55 -19.82
C LEU A 56 -4.44 2.21 -19.15
N LEU A 57 -3.59 1.83 -18.21
CA LEU A 57 -3.76 0.63 -17.38
C LEU A 57 -3.46 0.96 -15.93
N GLY A 58 -4.35 0.54 -15.05
CA GLY A 58 -4.27 0.73 -13.62
C GLY A 58 -5.65 1.04 -13.03
N HIS A 59 -5.79 0.82 -11.75
CA HIS A 59 -7.05 0.99 -11.05
C HIS A 59 -6.95 2.13 -10.06
N TRP A 60 -7.59 3.25 -10.38
CA TRP A 60 -7.65 4.40 -9.50
C TRP A 60 -8.55 4.14 -8.27
N GLY A 61 -9.71 3.51 -8.47
CA GLY A 61 -10.78 3.43 -7.47
C GLY A 61 -10.37 2.87 -6.11
N THR A 62 -9.51 1.86 -6.07
CA THR A 62 -8.99 1.26 -4.83
C THR A 62 -7.83 2.06 -4.21
N SER A 63 -7.10 2.82 -5.00
CA SER A 63 -5.83 3.41 -4.60
C SER A 63 -5.92 4.43 -3.47
N PRO A 64 -6.89 5.37 -3.45
CA PRO A 64 -7.00 6.33 -2.36
C PRO A 64 -7.20 5.69 -0.98
N GLY A 65 -7.97 4.60 -0.92
CA GLY A 65 -8.15 3.83 0.32
C GLY A 65 -6.88 3.12 0.75
N LEU A 66 -6.16 2.49 -0.18
CA LEU A 66 -4.87 1.86 0.13
C LEU A 66 -3.83 2.89 0.59
N ASN A 67 -3.77 4.05 -0.06
CA ASN A 67 -2.90 5.15 0.36
C ASN A 67 -3.25 5.65 1.76
N LEU A 68 -4.53 5.69 2.13
CA LEU A 68 -4.97 6.06 3.47
C LEU A 68 -4.51 5.03 4.50
N VAL A 69 -4.73 3.75 4.22
CA VAL A 69 -4.27 2.65 5.08
C VAL A 69 -2.76 2.71 5.28
N TYR A 70 -2.00 2.85 4.19
CA TYR A 70 -0.53 2.96 4.27
C TYR A 70 -0.09 4.12 5.15
N THR A 71 -0.67 5.32 4.92
CA THR A 71 -0.32 6.54 5.65
C THR A 71 -0.52 6.36 7.16
N HIS A 72 -1.65 5.77 7.57
CA HIS A 72 -1.95 5.54 8.97
C HIS A 72 -1.14 4.40 9.59
N LEU A 73 -0.91 3.31 8.86
CA LEU A 73 -0.02 2.23 9.32
C LEU A 73 1.40 2.74 9.54
N ASN A 74 1.96 3.48 8.59
CA ASN A 74 3.31 4.03 8.71
C ASN A 74 3.42 4.99 9.91
N ARG A 75 2.39 5.79 10.18
CA ARG A 75 2.32 6.62 11.39
C ARG A 75 2.41 5.76 12.66
N VAL A 76 1.61 4.70 12.75
CA VAL A 76 1.60 3.83 13.94
C VAL A 76 2.92 3.08 14.08
N ILE A 77 3.46 2.54 12.99
CA ILE A 77 4.76 1.85 12.97
C ILE A 77 5.86 2.77 13.53
N LYS A 78 5.95 3.99 13.01
CA LYS A 78 6.95 4.96 13.47
C LYS A 78 6.75 5.41 14.93
N ALA A 79 5.50 5.68 15.32
CA ALA A 79 5.18 6.14 16.66
C ALA A 79 5.43 5.08 17.74
N ARG A 80 5.35 3.81 17.39
CA ARG A 80 5.49 2.66 18.29
C ARG A 80 6.80 1.91 18.12
N GLY A 81 7.60 2.21 17.08
CA GLY A 81 8.82 1.47 16.76
C GLY A 81 8.55 0.00 16.45
N LEU A 82 7.48 -0.29 15.68
CA LEU A 82 7.07 -1.65 15.37
C LEU A 82 7.90 -2.23 14.21
N ASP A 83 8.26 -3.50 14.34
CA ASP A 83 8.61 -4.32 13.18
C ASP A 83 7.32 -4.71 12.48
N ALA A 84 7.16 -4.29 11.24
CA ALA A 84 5.90 -4.46 10.53
C ALA A 84 6.09 -4.79 9.05
N LEU A 85 5.16 -5.59 8.54
CA LEU A 85 5.02 -5.90 7.12
C LEU A 85 3.58 -5.63 6.70
N CYS A 86 3.36 -5.16 5.48
CA CYS A 86 2.02 -5.02 4.93
C CYS A 86 1.82 -5.92 3.71
N VAL A 87 0.79 -6.75 3.75
CA VAL A 87 0.33 -7.59 2.64
C VAL A 87 -0.88 -6.91 1.99
N TRP A 88 -0.81 -6.68 0.68
CA TRP A 88 -1.79 -5.92 -0.07
C TRP A 88 -2.63 -6.86 -0.96
N GLY A 89 -3.73 -7.37 -0.44
CA GLY A 89 -4.64 -8.28 -1.13
C GLY A 89 -5.31 -7.67 -2.37
N PRO A 90 -5.79 -6.39 -2.35
CA PRO A 90 -6.27 -5.75 -3.57
C PRO A 90 -5.13 -5.48 -4.55
N GLY A 91 -4.68 -6.52 -5.26
CA GLY A 91 -3.51 -6.48 -6.13
C GLY A 91 -3.56 -5.41 -7.20
N HIS A 92 -4.75 -5.10 -7.71
CA HIS A 92 -4.99 -4.00 -8.65
C HIS A 92 -4.65 -2.61 -8.07
N GLY A 93 -4.43 -2.50 -6.77
CA GLY A 93 -3.89 -1.31 -6.09
C GLY A 93 -2.37 -1.14 -6.20
N GLY A 94 -1.69 -1.90 -7.05
CA GLY A 94 -0.24 -1.82 -7.26
C GLY A 94 0.33 -0.41 -7.41
N PRO A 95 -0.32 0.52 -8.15
CA PRO A 95 0.20 1.88 -8.26
C PRO A 95 0.23 2.65 -6.93
N ALA A 96 -0.67 2.35 -6.00
CA ALA A 96 -0.64 2.93 -4.65
C ALA A 96 0.55 2.41 -3.84
N VAL A 97 0.81 1.11 -3.88
CA VAL A 97 1.94 0.49 -3.16
C VAL A 97 3.26 1.02 -3.69
N LEU A 98 3.40 1.10 -5.02
CA LEU A 98 4.58 1.63 -5.67
C LEU A 98 4.81 3.13 -5.37
N ALA A 99 3.73 3.93 -5.35
CA ALA A 99 3.79 5.35 -5.00
C ALA A 99 4.33 5.55 -3.59
N ASN A 100 3.85 4.79 -2.62
CA ASN A 100 4.29 4.88 -1.23
C ASN A 100 5.74 4.41 -1.05
N SER A 101 6.13 3.30 -1.66
CA SER A 101 7.51 2.80 -1.63
C SER A 101 8.50 3.81 -2.23
N TRP A 102 8.11 4.54 -3.27
CA TRP A 102 8.93 5.62 -3.83
C TRP A 102 8.97 6.86 -2.92
N LEU A 103 7.83 7.27 -2.35
CA LEU A 103 7.77 8.42 -1.43
C LEU A 103 8.63 8.23 -0.18
N GLU A 104 8.62 7.05 0.40
CA GLU A 104 9.44 6.76 1.59
C GLU A 104 10.93 6.60 1.26
N GLY A 105 11.26 6.26 0.01
CA GLY A 105 12.62 6.14 -0.49
C GLY A 105 13.11 4.73 -0.72
N SER A 106 12.49 3.71 -0.14
CA SER A 106 12.90 2.31 -0.27
C SER A 106 12.96 1.83 -1.73
N TYR A 107 12.05 2.33 -2.58
CA TYR A 107 12.10 2.04 -4.00
C TYR A 107 13.40 2.53 -4.66
N SER A 108 13.82 3.76 -4.37
CA SER A 108 15.02 4.36 -4.96
C SER A 108 16.32 3.77 -4.42
N GLU A 109 16.31 3.19 -3.21
CA GLU A 109 17.45 2.45 -2.66
C GLU A 109 17.74 1.18 -3.45
N ILE A 110 16.69 0.45 -3.85
CA ILE A 110 16.81 -0.78 -4.64
C ILE A 110 16.97 -0.48 -6.13
N TYR A 111 16.30 0.57 -6.62
CA TYR A 111 16.30 0.99 -8.02
C TYR A 111 16.84 2.42 -8.17
N PRO A 112 18.16 2.64 -8.05
CA PRO A 112 18.77 3.97 -8.02
C PRO A 112 18.61 4.76 -9.33
N ASN A 113 18.24 4.09 -10.41
CA ASN A 113 17.87 4.73 -11.68
C ASN A 113 16.49 5.44 -11.63
N VAL A 114 15.74 5.29 -10.55
CA VAL A 114 14.46 5.98 -10.28
C VAL A 114 14.58 6.81 -9.01
N PRO A 115 15.40 7.88 -9.00
CA PRO A 115 15.66 8.70 -7.82
C PRO A 115 14.42 9.49 -7.37
N ARG A 116 14.47 10.02 -6.15
CA ARG A 116 13.40 10.86 -5.57
C ARG A 116 13.49 12.32 -6.04
N ASP A 117 13.40 12.53 -7.35
CA ASP A 117 13.37 13.83 -8.00
C ASP A 117 12.41 13.84 -9.20
N ALA A 118 12.34 14.94 -9.93
CA ALA A 118 11.44 15.08 -11.09
C ALA A 118 11.74 14.05 -12.19
N GLN A 119 13.02 13.73 -12.43
CA GLN A 119 13.41 12.75 -13.43
C GLN A 119 13.04 11.32 -13.00
N GLY A 120 13.26 10.98 -11.71
CA GLY A 120 12.84 9.70 -11.18
C GLY A 120 11.32 9.55 -11.15
N MET A 121 10.58 10.63 -10.84
CA MET A 121 9.12 10.64 -10.94
C MET A 121 8.63 10.36 -12.37
N GLU A 122 9.26 10.97 -13.37
CA GLU A 122 8.92 10.69 -14.77
C GLU A 122 9.21 9.23 -15.14
N ARG A 123 10.32 8.66 -14.67
CA ARG A 123 10.65 7.26 -14.89
C ARG A 123 9.67 6.32 -14.17
N LEU A 124 9.29 6.66 -12.93
CA LEU A 124 8.27 5.94 -12.16
C LEU A 124 6.95 5.87 -12.94
N PHE A 125 6.51 7.01 -13.50
CA PHE A 125 5.28 7.06 -14.28
C PHE A 125 5.39 6.24 -15.57
N ARG A 126 6.48 6.41 -16.32
CA ARG A 126 6.68 5.69 -17.59
C ARG A 126 6.70 4.18 -17.44
N GLN A 127 7.41 3.68 -16.44
CA GLN A 127 7.62 2.23 -16.28
C GLN A 127 6.39 1.48 -15.79
N PHE A 128 5.44 2.17 -15.12
CA PHE A 128 4.26 1.53 -14.58
C PHE A 128 3.36 0.99 -15.70
N SER A 129 3.07 -0.32 -15.62
CA SER A 129 2.23 -1.03 -16.59
C SER A 129 2.65 -0.83 -18.06
N PHE A 130 3.96 -0.79 -18.31
CA PHE A 130 4.56 -0.60 -19.62
C PHE A 130 5.53 -1.75 -19.93
N PRO A 131 5.69 -2.16 -21.20
CA PRO A 131 6.61 -3.24 -21.57
C PRO A 131 8.02 -3.01 -21.03
N GLY A 132 8.57 -4.01 -20.32
CA GLY A 132 9.89 -3.92 -19.68
C GLY A 132 9.94 -3.09 -18.39
N GLY A 133 8.82 -2.57 -17.94
CA GLY A 133 8.67 -1.87 -16.66
C GLY A 133 8.10 -2.73 -15.54
N VAL A 134 7.32 -2.11 -14.65
CA VAL A 134 6.68 -2.79 -13.51
C VAL A 134 5.25 -3.20 -13.84
N PRO A 135 4.74 -4.30 -13.26
CA PRO A 135 3.37 -4.76 -13.48
C PRO A 135 2.34 -3.78 -12.90
N SER A 136 1.10 -3.87 -13.38
CA SER A 136 -0.02 -3.04 -12.91
C SER A 136 -0.55 -3.46 -11.54
N HIS A 137 -0.22 -4.66 -11.09
CA HIS A 137 -0.65 -5.25 -9.82
C HIS A 137 0.50 -5.27 -8.82
N VAL A 138 0.15 -5.42 -7.54
CA VAL A 138 1.13 -5.63 -6.47
C VAL A 138 2.01 -6.83 -6.82
N ALA A 139 3.31 -6.67 -6.68
CA ALA A 139 4.27 -7.70 -7.03
C ALA A 139 5.49 -7.65 -6.09
N PRO A 140 6.17 -8.80 -5.85
CA PRO A 140 7.35 -8.86 -4.98
C PRO A 140 8.53 -7.99 -5.43
N GLN A 141 8.55 -7.54 -6.69
CA GLN A 141 9.55 -6.61 -7.21
C GLN A 141 9.43 -5.21 -6.59
N THR A 142 8.27 -4.86 -6.03
CA THR A 142 8.12 -3.62 -5.25
C THR A 142 8.73 -3.85 -3.86
N PRO A 143 9.74 -3.06 -3.46
CA PRO A 143 10.38 -3.20 -2.16
C PRO A 143 9.36 -3.19 -1.01
N GLY A 144 9.51 -4.11 -0.07
CA GLY A 144 8.59 -4.31 1.04
C GLY A 144 7.35 -5.17 0.73
N SER A 145 7.13 -5.58 -0.51
CA SER A 145 6.05 -6.51 -0.86
C SER A 145 6.55 -7.94 -0.93
N ILE A 146 5.82 -8.86 -0.29
CA ILE A 146 6.03 -10.31 -0.40
C ILE A 146 4.89 -11.00 -1.16
N HIS A 147 3.88 -10.23 -1.56
CA HIS A 147 2.64 -10.73 -2.15
C HIS A 147 2.57 -10.43 -3.64
N GLU A 148 2.14 -11.40 -4.41
CA GLU A 148 1.75 -11.25 -5.80
C GLU A 148 0.21 -11.10 -5.83
N GLY A 149 -0.24 -9.91 -6.25
CA GLY A 149 -1.65 -9.53 -6.14
C GLY A 149 -2.52 -9.88 -7.36
N GLY A 150 -2.00 -10.62 -8.34
CA GLY A 150 -2.75 -11.04 -9.52
C GLY A 150 -3.77 -12.13 -9.24
N GLU A 151 -3.56 -12.94 -8.20
CA GLU A 151 -4.46 -13.99 -7.76
C GLU A 151 -5.12 -13.62 -6.43
N LEU A 152 -6.45 -13.64 -6.39
CA LEU A 152 -7.22 -13.28 -5.19
C LEU A 152 -7.37 -14.47 -4.24
N GLY A 153 -7.36 -14.18 -2.93
CA GLY A 153 -7.64 -15.13 -1.86
C GLY A 153 -6.45 -15.60 -1.05
N TYR A 154 -5.23 -15.20 -1.39
CA TYR A 154 -4.01 -15.70 -0.75
C TYR A 154 -3.34 -14.71 0.21
N SER A 155 -3.78 -13.45 0.24
CA SER A 155 -3.16 -12.40 1.07
C SER A 155 -3.12 -12.77 2.55
N LEU A 156 -4.22 -13.25 3.09
CA LEU A 156 -4.31 -13.59 4.51
C LEU A 156 -3.46 -14.80 4.88
N SER A 157 -3.35 -15.81 4.02
CA SER A 157 -2.45 -16.95 4.24
C SER A 157 -0.98 -16.55 4.19
N HIS A 158 -0.62 -15.62 3.28
CA HIS A 158 0.74 -15.04 3.24
C HIS A 158 1.04 -14.25 4.52
N ALA A 159 0.06 -13.49 5.02
CA ALA A 159 0.22 -12.73 6.27
C ALA A 159 0.45 -13.66 7.48
N TYR A 160 -0.31 -14.72 7.60
CA TYR A 160 -0.08 -15.72 8.66
C TYR A 160 1.27 -16.43 8.48
N GLY A 161 1.62 -16.79 7.25
CA GLY A 161 2.91 -17.41 6.97
C GLY A 161 4.09 -16.52 7.36
N ALA A 162 3.98 -15.21 7.17
CA ALA A 162 5.01 -14.25 7.59
C ALA A 162 5.06 -14.05 9.11
N ALA A 163 3.95 -14.25 9.81
CA ALA A 163 3.87 -14.08 11.26
C ALA A 163 4.44 -15.28 12.04
N PHE A 164 4.42 -16.50 11.48
CA PHE A 164 4.97 -17.67 12.14
C PHE A 164 6.46 -17.50 12.44
N ASP A 165 6.88 -17.91 13.65
CA ASP A 165 8.25 -17.84 14.16
C ASP A 165 8.85 -16.41 14.21
N ASN A 166 8.02 -15.37 14.17
CA ASN A 166 8.43 -13.96 14.21
C ASN A 166 7.67 -13.18 15.29
N PRO A 167 7.97 -13.39 16.58
CA PRO A 167 7.15 -12.89 17.70
C PRO A 167 7.04 -11.36 17.78
N ASP A 168 8.00 -10.63 17.23
CA ASP A 168 8.02 -9.16 17.23
C ASP A 168 7.33 -8.54 16.01
N LEU A 169 6.97 -9.36 15.01
CA LEU A 169 6.43 -8.89 13.74
C LEU A 169 4.91 -8.66 13.80
N VAL A 170 4.49 -7.49 13.34
CA VAL A 170 3.08 -7.18 13.06
C VAL A 170 2.85 -7.21 11.55
N VAL A 171 2.02 -8.11 11.08
CA VAL A 171 1.65 -8.21 9.67
C VAL A 171 0.27 -7.61 9.43
N ALA A 172 0.22 -6.41 8.87
CA ALA A 172 -1.03 -5.83 8.40
C ALA A 172 -1.42 -6.48 7.07
N CYS A 173 -2.62 -7.04 6.98
CA CYS A 173 -3.13 -7.66 5.78
C CYS A 173 -4.36 -6.90 5.28
N VAL A 174 -4.22 -6.18 4.19
CA VAL A 174 -5.35 -5.53 3.54
C VAL A 174 -6.06 -6.57 2.66
N ILE A 175 -7.33 -6.76 2.91
CA ILE A 175 -8.19 -7.73 2.22
C ILE A 175 -9.19 -6.96 1.38
N GLY A 176 -9.22 -7.19 0.07
CA GLY A 176 -10.22 -6.62 -0.81
C GLY A 176 -11.59 -7.27 -0.64
N ASP A 177 -12.65 -6.53 -0.97
CA ASP A 177 -14.04 -7.02 -0.93
C ASP A 177 -14.23 -8.26 -1.82
N GLY A 178 -13.79 -8.22 -3.08
CA GLY A 178 -13.86 -9.38 -3.98
C GLY A 178 -12.99 -10.55 -3.52
N GLU A 179 -11.83 -10.28 -2.93
CA GLU A 179 -10.97 -11.31 -2.36
C GLU A 179 -11.63 -11.99 -1.14
N ALA A 180 -12.34 -11.20 -0.32
CA ALA A 180 -12.99 -11.69 0.89
C ALA A 180 -14.04 -12.78 0.61
N GLU A 181 -14.62 -12.81 -0.58
CA GLU A 181 -15.61 -13.79 -1.02
C GLU A 181 -14.99 -15.08 -1.55
N THR A 182 -13.66 -15.15 -1.70
CA THR A 182 -12.99 -16.34 -2.23
C THR A 182 -12.89 -17.47 -1.20
N GLY A 183 -12.96 -18.72 -1.68
CA GLY A 183 -12.77 -19.90 -0.82
C GLY A 183 -11.41 -19.94 -0.13
N PRO A 184 -10.29 -19.67 -0.81
CA PRO A 184 -8.97 -19.62 -0.17
C PRO A 184 -8.88 -18.61 0.97
N LEU A 185 -9.43 -17.41 0.84
CA LEU A 185 -9.42 -16.44 1.92
C LEU A 185 -10.30 -16.88 3.11
N ALA A 186 -11.50 -17.37 2.81
CA ALA A 186 -12.40 -17.88 3.85
C ALA A 186 -11.74 -19.00 4.65
N ALA A 187 -11.02 -19.91 4.00
CA ALA A 187 -10.25 -20.97 4.67
C ALA A 187 -9.07 -20.39 5.50
N SER A 188 -8.43 -19.34 5.02
CA SER A 188 -7.26 -18.74 5.68
C SER A 188 -7.56 -18.17 7.07
N TRP A 189 -8.79 -17.75 7.36
CA TRP A 189 -9.20 -17.31 8.69
C TRP A 189 -8.95 -18.33 9.78
N HIS A 190 -8.98 -19.62 9.44
CA HIS A 190 -8.71 -20.71 10.39
C HIS A 190 -7.25 -20.74 10.85
N ALA A 191 -6.32 -20.12 10.12
CA ALA A 191 -4.91 -20.08 10.49
C ALA A 191 -4.65 -19.29 11.78
N ASN A 192 -5.53 -18.36 12.14
CA ASN A 192 -5.42 -17.59 13.37
C ASN A 192 -5.31 -18.47 14.65
N LYS A 193 -5.94 -19.63 14.66
CA LYS A 193 -5.88 -20.55 15.81
C LYS A 193 -4.54 -21.28 15.96
N PHE A 194 -3.67 -21.22 14.97
CA PHE A 194 -2.35 -21.84 14.98
C PHE A 194 -1.23 -20.86 15.40
N LEU A 195 -1.53 -19.56 15.49
CA LEU A 195 -0.58 -18.59 16.02
C LEU A 195 -0.41 -18.78 17.54
N ASP A 196 0.82 -18.94 17.97
CA ASP A 196 1.20 -18.93 19.38
C ASP A 196 1.53 -17.48 19.77
N PRO A 197 0.81 -16.86 20.73
CA PRO A 197 1.04 -15.46 21.08
C PRO A 197 2.41 -15.19 21.73
N VAL A 198 3.19 -16.22 22.02
CA VAL A 198 4.52 -16.10 22.63
C VAL A 198 5.64 -16.25 21.58
N HIS A 199 5.43 -17.09 20.57
CA HIS A 199 6.47 -17.47 19.62
C HIS A 199 6.22 -16.92 18.21
N ASP A 200 5.00 -16.49 17.92
CA ASP A 200 4.59 -15.98 16.62
C ASP A 200 4.24 -14.50 16.68
N GLY A 201 4.26 -13.84 15.52
CA GLY A 201 3.83 -12.47 15.35
C GLY A 201 2.31 -12.31 15.35
N ALA A 202 1.86 -11.10 15.15
CA ALA A 202 0.45 -10.75 15.08
C ALA A 202 0.02 -10.41 13.66
N VAL A 203 -1.15 -10.88 13.24
CA VAL A 203 -1.78 -10.49 11.97
C VAL A 203 -2.92 -9.51 12.24
N LEU A 204 -2.88 -8.34 11.58
CA LEU A 204 -3.93 -7.32 11.61
C LEU A 204 -4.66 -7.33 10.27
N PRO A 205 -5.80 -8.02 10.14
CA PRO A 205 -6.60 -7.98 8.91
C PRO A 205 -7.39 -6.67 8.83
N ILE A 206 -7.37 -6.06 7.64
CA ILE A 206 -8.04 -4.80 7.32
C ILE A 206 -8.91 -5.04 6.09
N LEU A 207 -10.23 -5.06 6.25
CA LEU A 207 -11.14 -5.17 5.13
C LEU A 207 -11.24 -3.83 4.39
N HIS A 208 -10.92 -3.85 3.11
CA HIS A 208 -10.97 -2.70 2.22
C HIS A 208 -12.13 -2.85 1.22
N LEU A 209 -13.19 -2.09 1.44
CA LEU A 209 -14.35 -2.06 0.57
C LEU A 209 -14.14 -0.98 -0.51
N SER A 210 -13.58 -1.37 -1.63
CA SER A 210 -13.34 -0.45 -2.75
C SER A 210 -14.59 -0.17 -3.58
N LEU A 211 -15.55 -1.09 -3.51
CA LEU A 211 -16.81 -1.06 -4.29
C LEU A 211 -16.58 -0.94 -5.81
N ILE A 212 -15.41 -1.32 -6.29
CA ILE A 212 -15.06 -1.22 -7.71
C ILE A 212 -15.90 -2.16 -8.59
N HIS A 213 -16.51 -3.15 -7.97
CA HIS A 213 -17.33 -4.18 -8.65
C HIS A 213 -18.84 -4.00 -8.45
N ILE A 214 -19.29 -2.86 -7.94
CA ILE A 214 -20.71 -2.53 -7.77
C ILE A 214 -21.17 -1.59 -8.87
#